data_39e1338aefb11953ddd7244f1d421592
#
_entry.id   39e1338aefb11953ddd7244f1d421592
#
_cell.length_a   1.000
_cell.length_b   1.000
_cell.length_c   1.000
_cell.angle_alpha   90.00
_cell.angle_beta   90.00
_cell.angle_gamma   90.00
#
_symmetry.space_group_name_H-M   'P 1'
#
loop_
_entity.id
_entity.type
_entity.pdbx_description
1 polymer ?
#
loop_
_entity_poly.entity_id
_entity_poly.type
_entity_poly.pdbx_seq_one_letter_code
_entity_poly.pdbx_strand_id
1 'polypeptide(L)'
;MKHMPISPSQLEAWSKAYQVNNERQLATMSLSRNKLSEVANRTVGEMKMRHKFSLEIKTLPVTNQKHSGRCWLFAATNVLRERIAKDLDLENFELSQTYLAFWDKFERCNYFLTAMLDTASLPTDDRTVSFILQTGVHDGGQWDMCANIIEKYGVVPKDVYDETYQSENTADMNRLLNRNLKICACKLRQMVKDGVDEPIIYRRKSEMLGKIYGFLCSCYGEPPRSFDFEYVDKKGLYHVERKLTPMDFAEKYALPVIRSTVSIIHAPTNDKPFHQTYTIRFLGNVVGGKPVTHLNLTMDEFKAAILRQLRDGKVVWFGSDVGHYGNRDKGIWDDQSYGDELLSGLDLQMAKEDALNYGLSAMNHAMVLTGVSLDGEGKPVRWKIENSWGDKVANKGYYVASDTWFDKYVFEAVVDKKYLNKKQLAAMKKKPVVLDPWDPFGSLAD
;
A
#
# COMPACT_ATOMS: atom_id res chain seq x y z
N MET A 1 -4.22 -38.48 -14.18
CA MET A 1 -3.81 -37.91 -15.49
C MET A 1 -2.51 -38.57 -15.92
N LYS A 2 -2.36 -38.95 -17.20
CA LYS A 2 -1.08 -39.43 -17.72
C LYS A 2 -0.15 -38.21 -17.88
N HIS A 3 1.03 -38.26 -17.25
CA HIS A 3 2.10 -37.29 -17.52
C HIS A 3 2.62 -37.50 -18.94
N MET A 4 2.47 -36.49 -19.80
CA MET A 4 2.96 -36.52 -21.17
C MET A 4 4.17 -35.59 -21.30
N PRO A 5 5.40 -36.12 -21.37
CA PRO A 5 6.58 -35.33 -21.66
C PRO A 5 6.51 -34.78 -23.09
N ILE A 6 7.14 -33.62 -23.29
CA ILE A 6 7.27 -33.04 -24.64
C ILE A 6 8.08 -34.01 -25.52
N SER A 7 7.51 -34.40 -26.67
CA SER A 7 8.16 -35.32 -27.60
C SER A 7 9.02 -34.56 -28.63
N PRO A 8 10.05 -35.19 -29.21
CA PRO A 8 10.82 -34.61 -30.31
C PRO A 8 9.96 -34.20 -31.51
N SER A 9 8.93 -34.99 -31.82
CA SER A 9 8.00 -34.67 -32.93
C SER A 9 7.18 -33.41 -32.65
N GLN A 10 6.76 -33.13 -31.43
CA GLN A 10 6.12 -31.87 -31.03
C GLN A 10 7.06 -30.68 -31.22
N LEU A 11 8.32 -30.80 -30.79
CA LEU A 11 9.33 -29.74 -30.97
C LEU A 11 9.57 -29.44 -32.44
N GLU A 12 9.66 -30.49 -33.29
CA GLU A 12 9.81 -30.33 -34.75
C GLU A 12 8.61 -29.62 -35.37
N ALA A 13 7.39 -29.97 -34.95
CA ALA A 13 6.17 -29.34 -35.44
C ALA A 13 6.11 -27.85 -35.05
N TRP A 14 6.44 -27.51 -33.79
CA TRP A 14 6.50 -26.12 -33.33
C TRP A 14 7.60 -25.32 -34.00
N SER A 15 8.78 -25.90 -34.22
CA SER A 15 9.87 -25.24 -34.96
C SER A 15 9.47 -24.91 -36.39
N LYS A 16 8.83 -25.84 -37.11
CA LYS A 16 8.31 -25.60 -38.46
C LYS A 16 7.23 -24.49 -38.47
N ALA A 17 6.31 -24.53 -37.50
CA ALA A 17 5.29 -23.49 -37.34
C ALA A 17 5.89 -22.11 -37.11
N TYR A 18 6.90 -22.01 -36.24
CA TYR A 18 7.63 -20.76 -35.99
C TYR A 18 8.34 -20.23 -37.25
N GLN A 19 9.01 -21.10 -38.02
CA GLN A 19 9.78 -20.70 -39.21
C GLN A 19 8.92 -20.08 -40.32
N VAL A 20 7.67 -20.51 -40.45
CA VAL A 20 6.76 -20.00 -41.48
C VAL A 20 5.87 -18.84 -40.98
N ASN A 21 5.94 -18.49 -39.71
CA ASN A 21 5.13 -17.42 -39.14
C ASN A 21 5.83 -16.07 -39.28
N ASN A 22 5.44 -15.27 -40.24
CA ASN A 22 6.02 -13.98 -40.53
C ASN A 22 5.93 -12.99 -39.34
N GLU A 23 4.84 -13.01 -38.59
CA GLU A 23 4.66 -12.15 -37.41
C GLU A 23 5.71 -12.48 -36.34
N ARG A 24 5.96 -13.80 -36.11
CA ARG A 24 6.99 -14.26 -35.18
C ARG A 24 8.40 -13.89 -35.65
N GLN A 25 8.66 -13.94 -36.95
CA GLN A 25 9.94 -13.53 -37.52
C GLN A 25 10.16 -12.02 -37.35
N LEU A 26 9.14 -11.18 -37.61
CA LEU A 26 9.21 -9.74 -37.37
C LEU A 26 9.42 -9.41 -35.87
N ALA A 27 8.66 -10.09 -34.99
CA ALA A 27 8.85 -9.95 -33.54
C ALA A 27 10.29 -10.31 -33.11
N THR A 28 10.83 -11.40 -33.66
CA THR A 28 12.22 -11.83 -33.39
C THR A 28 13.23 -10.78 -33.81
N MET A 29 13.09 -10.18 -34.99
CA MET A 29 13.99 -9.11 -35.47
C MET A 29 13.98 -7.89 -34.54
N SER A 30 12.80 -7.53 -34.00
CA SER A 30 12.66 -6.42 -33.05
C SER A 30 13.19 -6.77 -31.66
N LEU A 31 12.76 -7.91 -31.11
CA LEU A 31 13.05 -8.31 -29.73
C LEU A 31 14.50 -8.75 -29.51
N SER A 32 15.18 -9.21 -30.56
CA SER A 32 16.59 -9.57 -30.46
C SER A 32 17.53 -8.39 -30.13
N ARG A 33 17.08 -7.14 -30.28
CA ARG A 33 17.90 -5.95 -30.11
C ARG A 33 17.28 -4.86 -29.21
N ASN A 34 16.02 -5.03 -28.80
CA ASN A 34 15.30 -4.03 -28.03
C ASN A 34 14.61 -4.68 -26.81
N LYS A 35 14.36 -3.88 -25.77
CA LYS A 35 13.60 -4.32 -24.61
C LYS A 35 12.15 -4.61 -25.01
N LEU A 36 11.62 -5.71 -24.51
CA LEU A 36 10.25 -6.15 -24.79
C LEU A 36 9.24 -5.03 -24.48
N SER A 37 9.35 -4.39 -23.32
CA SER A 37 8.45 -3.30 -22.90
C SER A 37 8.48 -2.08 -23.84
N GLU A 38 9.60 -1.81 -24.51
CA GLU A 38 9.71 -0.72 -25.48
C GLU A 38 9.03 -1.09 -26.80
N VAL A 39 9.22 -2.35 -27.26
CA VAL A 39 8.59 -2.85 -28.50
C VAL A 39 7.08 -3.01 -28.35
N ALA A 40 6.62 -3.45 -27.16
CA ALA A 40 5.20 -3.62 -26.87
C ALA A 40 4.44 -2.29 -26.74
N ASN A 41 5.12 -1.18 -26.53
CA ASN A 41 4.50 0.13 -26.31
C ASN A 41 3.73 0.62 -27.54
N ARG A 42 2.50 1.08 -27.33
CA ARG A 42 1.61 1.65 -28.35
C ARG A 42 1.47 3.15 -28.18
N THR A 43 2.19 3.92 -28.97
CA THR A 43 2.14 5.39 -28.97
C THR A 43 0.71 5.95 -29.06
N VAL A 44 -0.18 5.33 -29.85
CA VAL A 44 -1.58 5.77 -30.00
C VAL A 44 -2.35 5.64 -28.70
N GLY A 45 -2.10 4.60 -27.89
CA GLY A 45 -2.68 4.46 -26.54
C GLY A 45 -2.20 5.59 -25.62
N GLU A 46 -0.90 5.79 -25.52
CA GLU A 46 -0.31 6.84 -24.69
C GLU A 46 -0.82 8.25 -25.03
N MET A 47 -1.03 8.56 -26.31
CA MET A 47 -1.56 9.88 -26.73
C MET A 47 -2.95 10.19 -26.15
N LYS A 48 -3.72 9.18 -25.72
CA LYS A 48 -5.01 9.35 -25.05
C LYS A 48 -4.86 9.66 -23.56
N MET A 49 -3.72 9.35 -22.97
CA MET A 49 -3.42 9.50 -21.54
C MET A 49 -2.96 10.93 -21.21
N ARG A 50 -3.86 11.89 -21.43
CA ARG A 50 -3.57 13.32 -21.23
C ARG A 50 -3.75 13.72 -19.76
N HIS A 51 -2.82 14.53 -19.22
CA HIS A 51 -2.92 15.18 -17.91
C HIS A 51 -3.89 16.38 -17.95
N LYS A 52 -5.15 16.12 -18.31
CA LYS A 52 -6.27 17.08 -18.28
C LYS A 52 -7.47 16.40 -17.68
N PHE A 53 -8.03 16.98 -16.62
CA PHE A 53 -9.07 16.36 -15.83
C PHE A 53 -10.26 17.31 -15.70
N SER A 54 -11.49 16.75 -15.73
CA SER A 54 -12.72 17.53 -15.55
C SER A 54 -12.96 17.88 -14.08
N LEU A 55 -12.40 17.09 -13.16
CA LEU A 55 -12.37 17.34 -11.73
C LEU A 55 -10.93 17.15 -11.25
N GLU A 56 -10.34 18.20 -10.69
CA GLU A 56 -8.96 18.20 -10.24
C GLU A 56 -8.82 18.95 -8.92
N ILE A 57 -8.17 18.31 -7.95
CA ILE A 57 -7.83 18.91 -6.67
C ILE A 57 -6.35 19.33 -6.75
N LYS A 58 -6.09 20.60 -6.49
CA LYS A 58 -4.72 21.11 -6.35
C LYS A 58 -4.19 20.67 -5.00
N THR A 59 -3.11 19.89 -5.01
CA THR A 59 -2.42 19.39 -3.83
C THR A 59 -1.09 20.10 -3.59
N LEU A 60 -0.54 19.94 -2.41
CA LEU A 60 0.80 20.39 -2.03
C LEU A 60 1.87 19.67 -2.88
N PRO A 61 3.15 20.13 -2.86
CA PRO A 61 4.22 19.48 -3.62
C PRO A 61 4.32 17.98 -3.33
N VAL A 62 4.59 17.18 -4.35
CA VAL A 62 4.70 15.72 -4.22
C VAL A 62 5.88 15.31 -3.34
N THR A 63 5.70 14.24 -2.60
CA THR A 63 6.69 13.69 -1.67
C THR A 63 7.58 12.63 -2.32
N ASN A 64 8.65 12.20 -1.64
CA ASN A 64 9.57 11.20 -2.16
C ASN A 64 9.97 10.19 -1.08
N GLN A 65 9.50 8.94 -1.21
CA GLN A 65 9.81 7.82 -0.30
C GLN A 65 11.22 7.25 -0.46
N LYS A 66 11.96 7.66 -1.51
CA LYS A 66 13.31 7.16 -1.84
C LYS A 66 13.36 5.64 -1.99
N HIS A 67 14.36 4.99 -1.36
CA HIS A 67 14.59 3.54 -1.41
C HIS A 67 13.99 2.85 -0.17
N SER A 68 12.71 3.12 0.09
CA SER A 68 11.94 2.52 1.19
C SER A 68 10.54 2.12 0.74
N GLY A 69 9.99 1.06 1.30
CA GLY A 69 8.61 0.60 1.02
C GLY A 69 7.55 1.33 1.85
N ARG A 70 7.72 2.65 2.10
CA ARG A 70 6.82 3.45 2.94
C ARG A 70 5.70 4.15 2.16
N CYS A 71 5.39 3.72 0.92
CA CYS A 71 4.39 4.36 0.08
C CYS A 71 3.04 4.58 0.80
N TRP A 72 2.60 3.61 1.58
CA TRP A 72 1.35 3.65 2.34
C TRP A 72 1.34 4.76 3.42
N LEU A 73 2.49 5.02 4.09
CA LEU A 73 2.65 6.13 5.03
C LEU A 73 2.70 7.48 4.30
N PHE A 74 3.44 7.57 3.17
CA PHE A 74 3.47 8.76 2.34
C PHE A 74 2.09 9.11 1.80
N ALA A 75 1.37 8.14 1.25
CA ALA A 75 0.00 8.36 0.78
C ALA A 75 -0.95 8.78 1.92
N ALA A 76 -0.85 8.16 3.11
CA ALA A 76 -1.69 8.51 4.26
C ALA A 76 -1.37 9.92 4.78
N THR A 77 -0.10 10.26 4.97
CA THR A 77 0.32 11.60 5.40
C THR A 77 -0.04 12.66 4.35
N ASN A 78 0.02 12.33 3.06
CA ASN A 78 -0.41 13.25 1.99
C ASN A 78 -1.92 13.54 2.07
N VAL A 79 -2.76 12.55 2.36
CA VAL A 79 -4.20 12.79 2.61
C VAL A 79 -4.43 13.67 3.83
N LEU A 80 -3.72 13.43 4.92
CA LEU A 80 -3.85 14.21 6.16
C LEU A 80 -3.34 15.64 6.01
N ARG A 81 -2.19 15.85 5.37
CA ARG A 81 -1.59 17.18 5.19
C ARG A 81 -2.44 18.12 4.35
N GLU A 82 -3.15 17.60 3.32
CA GLU A 82 -4.05 18.42 2.50
C GLU A 82 -5.17 19.05 3.35
N ARG A 83 -5.67 18.31 4.33
CA ARG A 83 -6.65 18.84 5.27
C ARG A 83 -6.04 19.85 6.23
N ILE A 84 -4.88 19.52 6.81
CA ILE A 84 -4.19 20.41 7.74
C ILE A 84 -3.81 21.74 7.06
N ALA A 85 -3.23 21.67 5.88
CA ALA A 85 -2.84 22.84 5.11
C ALA A 85 -4.03 23.73 4.74
N LYS A 86 -5.19 23.13 4.42
CA LYS A 86 -6.42 23.84 4.16
C LYS A 86 -6.95 24.53 5.42
N ASP A 87 -6.95 23.83 6.55
CA ASP A 87 -7.51 24.36 7.81
C ASP A 87 -6.62 25.48 8.41
N LEU A 88 -5.31 25.44 8.17
CA LEU A 88 -4.31 26.40 8.66
C LEU A 88 -3.88 27.44 7.60
N ASP A 89 -4.47 27.40 6.40
CA ASP A 89 -4.15 28.26 5.24
C ASP A 89 -2.64 28.25 4.88
N LEU A 90 -2.04 27.04 4.78
CA LEU A 90 -0.61 26.86 4.49
C LEU A 90 -0.34 26.69 3.01
N GLU A 91 0.76 27.28 2.50
CA GLU A 91 1.25 27.06 1.14
C GLU A 91 2.01 25.76 0.99
N ASN A 92 2.70 25.32 2.04
CA ASN A 92 3.46 24.08 2.10
C ASN A 92 3.38 23.50 3.50
N PHE A 93 3.23 22.18 3.57
CA PHE A 93 3.23 21.43 4.82
C PHE A 93 3.49 19.95 4.57
N GLU A 94 4.23 19.31 5.45
CA GLU A 94 4.47 17.88 5.41
C GLU A 94 4.46 17.30 6.83
N LEU A 95 3.89 16.10 6.98
CA LEU A 95 3.97 15.31 8.21
C LEU A 95 5.19 14.38 8.15
N SER A 96 5.76 14.04 9.28
CA SER A 96 6.90 13.14 9.37
C SER A 96 6.48 11.68 9.13
N GLN A 97 6.84 11.14 7.98
CA GLN A 97 6.72 9.71 7.69
C GLN A 97 7.75 8.90 8.48
N THR A 98 8.88 9.49 8.78
CA THR A 98 9.97 8.89 9.59
C THR A 98 9.51 8.61 11.01
N TYR A 99 8.75 9.53 11.64
CA TYR A 99 8.14 9.32 12.95
C TYR A 99 7.19 8.13 12.97
N LEU A 100 6.32 8.05 11.98
CA LEU A 100 5.37 6.93 11.86
C LEU A 100 6.10 5.62 11.55
N ALA A 101 7.14 5.65 10.71
CA ALA A 101 7.94 4.48 10.37
C ALA A 101 8.72 3.93 11.56
N PHE A 102 9.26 4.79 12.44
CA PHE A 102 9.91 4.37 13.69
C PHE A 102 8.95 3.53 14.54
N TRP A 103 7.77 4.07 14.82
CA TRP A 103 6.78 3.39 15.66
C TRP A 103 6.20 2.14 15.00
N ASP A 104 5.97 2.18 13.69
CA ASP A 104 5.52 1.01 12.94
C ASP A 104 6.55 -0.13 13.02
N LYS A 105 7.84 0.16 12.79
CA LYS A 105 8.90 -0.85 12.92
C LYS A 105 8.96 -1.45 14.33
N PHE A 106 8.91 -0.61 15.34
CA PHE A 106 8.95 -1.07 16.73
C PHE A 106 7.74 -1.94 17.08
N GLU A 107 6.55 -1.48 16.74
CA GLU A 107 5.31 -2.22 17.02
C GLU A 107 5.21 -3.53 16.21
N ARG A 108 5.65 -3.56 14.96
CA ARG A 108 5.71 -4.80 14.18
C ARG A 108 6.67 -5.81 14.79
N CYS A 109 7.78 -5.38 15.36
CA CYS A 109 8.66 -6.29 16.08
C CYS A 109 7.94 -6.91 17.29
N ASN A 110 7.20 -6.11 18.05
CA ASN A 110 6.36 -6.59 19.15
C ASN A 110 5.25 -7.53 18.65
N TYR A 111 4.56 -7.16 17.57
CA TYR A 111 3.48 -7.95 16.95
C TYR A 111 4.00 -9.31 16.46
N PHE A 112 5.13 -9.31 15.75
CA PHE A 112 5.78 -10.54 15.29
C PHE A 112 6.12 -11.49 16.45
N LEU A 113 6.77 -10.97 17.51
CA LEU A 113 7.13 -11.80 18.68
C LEU A 113 5.88 -12.30 19.42
N THR A 114 4.79 -11.51 19.45
CA THR A 114 3.51 -11.95 20.01
C THR A 114 2.91 -13.07 19.17
N ALA A 115 2.84 -12.90 17.84
CA ALA A 115 2.32 -13.94 16.94
C ALA A 115 3.13 -15.25 17.03
N MET A 116 4.45 -15.16 17.25
CA MET A 116 5.31 -16.32 17.45
C MET A 116 5.05 -17.03 18.79
N LEU A 117 4.63 -16.30 19.83
CA LEU A 117 4.19 -16.88 21.10
C LEU A 117 2.79 -17.48 20.97
N ASP A 118 1.84 -16.78 20.35
CA ASP A 118 0.46 -17.26 20.13
C ASP A 118 0.43 -18.57 19.32
N THR A 119 1.43 -18.80 18.49
CA THR A 119 1.57 -20.00 17.66
C THR A 119 2.63 -20.99 18.21
N ALA A 120 3.07 -20.82 19.45
CA ALA A 120 4.19 -21.62 20.00
C ALA A 120 3.89 -23.11 20.11
N SER A 121 2.62 -23.52 20.22
CA SER A 121 2.19 -24.92 20.22
C SER A 121 2.24 -25.59 18.85
N LEU A 122 2.26 -24.81 17.74
CA LEU A 122 2.35 -25.34 16.38
C LEU A 122 3.83 -25.59 15.98
N PRO A 123 4.12 -26.58 15.13
CA PRO A 123 5.47 -26.78 14.61
C PRO A 123 5.89 -25.65 13.66
N THR A 124 7.19 -25.52 13.40
CA THR A 124 7.73 -24.44 12.55
C THR A 124 7.39 -24.58 11.07
N ASP A 125 7.03 -25.78 10.62
CA ASP A 125 6.56 -26.10 9.27
C ASP A 125 5.04 -26.00 9.10
N ASP A 126 4.28 -25.68 10.19
CA ASP A 126 2.89 -25.28 10.06
C ASP A 126 2.78 -24.08 9.11
N ARG A 127 1.76 -24.09 8.24
CA ARG A 127 1.58 -23.04 7.20
C ARG A 127 1.51 -21.64 7.80
N THR A 128 0.81 -21.45 8.93
CA THR A 128 0.69 -20.16 9.60
C THR A 128 2.03 -19.70 10.16
N VAL A 129 2.74 -20.59 10.85
CA VAL A 129 4.06 -20.28 11.42
C VAL A 129 5.06 -19.97 10.31
N SER A 130 5.09 -20.78 9.26
CA SER A 130 5.95 -20.55 8.09
C SER A 130 5.64 -19.21 7.42
N PHE A 131 4.37 -18.85 7.25
CA PHE A 131 3.96 -17.57 6.70
C PHE A 131 4.47 -16.39 7.55
N ILE A 132 4.25 -16.41 8.88
CA ILE A 132 4.73 -15.37 9.80
C ILE A 132 6.26 -15.24 9.73
N LEU A 133 6.99 -16.37 9.72
CA LEU A 133 8.46 -16.38 9.65
C LEU A 133 9.00 -15.89 8.31
N GLN A 134 8.28 -16.10 7.20
CA GLN A 134 8.67 -15.64 5.87
C GLN A 134 8.36 -14.14 5.71
N THR A 135 7.20 -13.70 6.13
CA THR A 135 6.79 -12.29 6.06
C THR A 135 7.71 -11.42 6.93
N GLY A 136 7.94 -11.80 8.18
CA GLY A 136 8.81 -11.05 9.09
C GLY A 136 8.33 -9.60 9.30
N VAL A 137 9.30 -8.67 9.35
CA VAL A 137 9.07 -7.21 9.42
C VAL A 137 9.66 -6.57 8.17
N HIS A 138 8.84 -5.83 7.44
CA HIS A 138 9.19 -5.09 6.22
C HIS A 138 8.55 -3.69 6.26
N ASP A 139 8.65 -2.90 5.20
CA ASP A 139 8.19 -1.51 5.20
C ASP A 139 6.71 -1.35 4.86
N GLY A 140 6.17 -2.24 4.04
CA GLY A 140 4.83 -2.14 3.48
C GLY A 140 3.71 -2.15 4.53
N GLY A 141 2.56 -1.61 4.19
CA GLY A 141 1.42 -1.54 5.11
C GLY A 141 0.11 -1.17 4.43
N GLN A 142 -0.89 -0.96 5.25
CA GLN A 142 -2.24 -0.56 4.85
C GLN A 142 -2.72 0.63 5.70
N TRP A 143 -3.81 1.29 5.27
CA TRP A 143 -4.36 2.46 5.93
C TRP A 143 -4.61 2.26 7.43
N ASP A 144 -5.30 1.18 7.82
CA ASP A 144 -5.65 0.92 9.22
C ASP A 144 -4.41 0.70 10.11
N MET A 145 -3.30 0.24 9.53
CA MET A 145 -2.03 0.12 10.24
C MET A 145 -1.41 1.50 10.53
N CYS A 146 -1.51 2.45 9.57
CA CYS A 146 -1.12 3.84 9.80
C CYS A 146 -2.03 4.49 10.87
N ALA A 147 -3.33 4.26 10.77
CA ALA A 147 -4.30 4.75 11.74
C ALA A 147 -3.99 4.26 13.17
N ASN A 148 -3.66 2.98 13.35
CA ASN A 148 -3.28 2.42 14.63
C ASN A 148 -2.02 3.07 15.24
N ILE A 149 -1.02 3.37 14.40
CA ILE A 149 0.20 4.07 14.85
C ILE A 149 -0.14 5.48 15.31
N ILE A 150 -0.92 6.22 14.53
CA ILE A 150 -1.31 7.60 14.88
C ILE A 150 -2.23 7.62 16.11
N GLU A 151 -3.15 6.68 16.25
CA GLU A 151 -4.02 6.55 17.44
C GLU A 151 -3.22 6.26 18.72
N LYS A 152 -2.07 5.57 18.63
CA LYS A 152 -1.26 5.20 19.80
C LYS A 152 -0.15 6.19 20.11
N TYR A 153 0.52 6.73 19.10
CA TYR A 153 1.74 7.54 19.27
C TYR A 153 1.60 8.96 18.77
N GLY A 154 0.48 9.32 18.13
CA GLY A 154 0.32 10.61 17.51
C GLY A 154 1.10 10.75 16.20
N VAL A 155 1.29 11.99 15.76
CA VAL A 155 2.03 12.36 14.57
C VAL A 155 2.68 13.73 14.79
N VAL A 156 3.74 14.02 14.06
CA VAL A 156 4.46 15.30 14.14
C VAL A 156 4.69 15.89 12.76
N PRO A 157 4.89 17.23 12.65
CA PRO A 157 5.38 17.86 11.42
C PRO A 157 6.75 17.31 11.00
N LYS A 158 7.08 17.42 9.73
CA LYS A 158 8.33 16.88 9.18
C LYS A 158 9.57 17.53 9.74
N ASP A 159 9.56 18.84 9.94
CA ASP A 159 10.65 19.62 10.50
C ASP A 159 10.96 19.31 11.99
N VAL A 160 10.03 18.66 12.68
CA VAL A 160 10.22 18.18 14.07
C VAL A 160 10.98 16.84 14.11
N TYR A 161 10.80 15.98 13.08
CA TYR A 161 11.47 14.69 13.01
C TYR A 161 11.68 14.30 11.53
N ASP A 162 12.81 14.71 10.99
CA ASP A 162 13.13 14.62 9.58
C ASP A 162 13.69 13.24 9.18
N GLU A 163 13.99 13.07 7.89
CA GLU A 163 14.55 11.86 7.34
C GLU A 163 16.00 11.62 7.79
N THR A 164 16.35 10.34 7.90
CA THR A 164 17.72 9.88 8.09
C THR A 164 18.15 9.03 6.88
N TYR A 165 19.44 8.75 6.74
CA TYR A 165 19.89 7.83 5.70
C TYR A 165 19.18 6.47 5.79
N GLN A 166 18.97 5.94 7.01
CA GLN A 166 18.34 4.65 7.23
C GLN A 166 16.82 4.67 6.96
N SER A 167 16.15 5.80 7.18
CA SER A 167 14.74 5.94 6.83
C SER A 167 14.52 5.99 5.31
N GLU A 168 15.47 6.58 4.57
CA GLU A 168 15.45 6.64 3.11
C GLU A 168 15.97 5.34 2.44
N ASN A 169 16.73 4.48 3.17
CA ASN A 169 17.39 3.27 2.64
C ASN A 169 17.23 2.11 3.65
N THR A 170 16.04 1.52 3.71
CA THR A 170 15.60 0.63 4.79
C THR A 170 16.07 -0.83 4.68
N ALA A 171 16.58 -1.27 3.53
CA ALA A 171 16.85 -2.68 3.24
C ALA A 171 17.79 -3.36 4.25
N ASP A 172 18.92 -2.72 4.60
CA ASP A 172 19.90 -3.29 5.53
C ASP A 172 19.37 -3.35 6.96
N MET A 173 18.67 -2.30 7.40
CA MET A 173 18.01 -2.25 8.69
C MET A 173 16.98 -3.40 8.81
N ASN A 174 16.11 -3.55 7.81
CA ASN A 174 15.11 -4.62 7.78
C ASN A 174 15.75 -6.01 7.81
N ARG A 175 16.85 -6.21 7.09
CA ARG A 175 17.61 -7.47 7.09
C ARG A 175 18.14 -7.82 8.48
N LEU A 176 18.73 -6.83 9.19
CA LEU A 176 19.25 -7.04 10.55
C LEU A 176 18.12 -7.29 11.57
N LEU A 177 17.03 -6.53 11.50
CA LEU A 177 15.85 -6.74 12.36
C LEU A 177 15.27 -8.14 12.17
N ASN A 178 15.04 -8.58 10.93
CA ASN A 178 14.49 -9.90 10.65
C ASN A 178 15.40 -11.04 11.13
N ARG A 179 16.71 -10.90 10.97
CA ARG A 179 17.66 -11.87 11.54
C ARG A 179 17.55 -11.93 13.07
N ASN A 180 17.51 -10.80 13.74
CA ASN A 180 17.37 -10.73 15.19
C ASN A 180 16.03 -11.29 15.67
N LEU A 181 14.91 -10.93 15.01
CA LEU A 181 13.58 -11.40 15.34
C LEU A 181 13.44 -12.92 15.26
N LYS A 182 14.01 -13.55 14.23
CA LYS A 182 14.01 -15.01 14.11
C LYS A 182 14.78 -15.67 15.25
N ILE A 183 15.90 -15.09 15.68
CA ILE A 183 16.68 -15.56 16.85
C ILE A 183 15.85 -15.40 18.14
N CYS A 184 15.19 -14.26 18.31
CA CYS A 184 14.31 -14.00 19.46
C CYS A 184 13.12 -14.95 19.49
N ALA A 185 12.45 -15.16 18.37
CA ALA A 185 11.34 -16.10 18.23
C ALA A 185 11.76 -17.54 18.59
N CYS A 186 12.90 -18.00 18.09
CA CYS A 186 13.44 -19.32 18.43
C CYS A 186 13.61 -19.47 19.95
N LYS A 187 14.23 -18.49 20.62
CA LYS A 187 14.44 -18.50 22.06
C LYS A 187 13.13 -18.47 22.85
N LEU A 188 12.18 -17.62 22.47
CA LEU A 188 10.90 -17.50 23.17
C LEU A 188 10.07 -18.78 23.00
N ARG A 189 10.01 -19.37 21.83
CA ARG A 189 9.31 -20.62 21.57
C ARG A 189 9.96 -21.79 22.32
N GLN A 190 11.30 -21.81 22.45
CA GLN A 190 11.99 -22.81 23.26
C GLN A 190 11.62 -22.68 24.74
N MET A 191 11.55 -21.44 25.30
CA MET A 191 11.12 -21.22 26.67
C MET A 191 9.68 -21.75 26.92
N VAL A 192 8.76 -21.53 25.96
CA VAL A 192 7.40 -22.11 26.04
C VAL A 192 7.46 -23.64 26.07
N LYS A 193 8.26 -24.24 25.18
CA LYS A 193 8.43 -25.71 25.11
C LYS A 193 9.02 -26.30 26.39
N ASP A 194 9.93 -25.56 27.04
CA ASP A 194 10.59 -25.97 28.28
C ASP A 194 9.70 -25.72 29.53
N GLY A 195 8.46 -25.23 29.35
CA GLY A 195 7.50 -24.96 30.43
C GLY A 195 7.87 -23.80 31.33
N VAL A 196 8.63 -22.81 30.81
CA VAL A 196 8.99 -21.61 31.58
C VAL A 196 7.75 -20.77 31.84
N ASP A 197 7.64 -20.23 33.05
CA ASP A 197 6.50 -19.41 33.48
C ASP A 197 6.28 -18.20 32.56
N GLU A 198 5.04 -17.93 32.23
CA GLU A 198 4.63 -16.86 31.32
C GLU A 198 5.20 -15.48 31.70
N PRO A 199 5.19 -15.02 32.99
CA PRO A 199 5.82 -13.74 33.37
C PRO A 199 7.31 -13.65 33.03
N ILE A 200 8.03 -14.78 33.10
CA ILE A 200 9.45 -14.83 32.76
C ILE A 200 9.63 -14.68 31.24
N ILE A 201 8.79 -15.33 30.46
CA ILE A 201 8.78 -15.22 29.00
C ILE A 201 8.51 -13.78 28.56
N TYR A 202 7.47 -13.13 29.13
CA TYR A 202 7.17 -11.72 28.81
C TYR A 202 8.27 -10.75 29.23
N ARG A 203 8.91 -10.97 30.38
CA ARG A 203 10.08 -10.18 30.79
C ARG A 203 11.20 -10.35 29.77
N ARG A 204 11.48 -11.56 29.32
CA ARG A 204 12.49 -11.81 28.30
C ARG A 204 12.16 -11.14 26.95
N LYS A 205 10.91 -11.20 26.51
CA LYS A 205 10.41 -10.49 25.33
C LYS A 205 10.63 -8.98 25.49
N SER A 206 10.31 -8.40 26.65
CA SER A 206 10.53 -6.96 26.92
C SER A 206 11.99 -6.56 26.82
N GLU A 207 12.92 -7.37 27.36
CA GLU A 207 14.37 -7.13 27.24
C GLU A 207 14.84 -7.15 25.76
N MET A 208 14.28 -8.07 24.96
CA MET A 208 14.57 -8.13 23.52
C MET A 208 14.07 -6.89 22.81
N LEU A 209 12.84 -6.44 23.10
CA LEU A 209 12.26 -5.23 22.52
C LEU A 209 13.03 -3.98 22.93
N GLY A 210 13.54 -3.88 24.17
CA GLY A 210 14.39 -2.77 24.59
C GLY A 210 15.67 -2.63 23.76
N LYS A 211 16.28 -3.75 23.36
CA LYS A 211 17.44 -3.74 22.44
C LYS A 211 17.06 -3.30 21.03
N ILE A 212 15.89 -3.73 20.53
CA ILE A 212 15.36 -3.31 19.24
C ILE A 212 15.06 -1.81 19.25
N TYR A 213 14.45 -1.28 20.32
CA TYR A 213 14.20 0.15 20.49
C TYR A 213 15.49 0.95 20.38
N GLY A 214 16.54 0.57 21.14
CA GLY A 214 17.84 1.23 21.06
C GLY A 214 18.47 1.19 19.66
N PHE A 215 18.34 0.08 18.94
CA PHE A 215 18.80 -0.03 17.56
C PHE A 215 18.00 0.90 16.61
N LEU A 216 16.68 0.97 16.76
CA LEU A 216 15.86 1.88 15.98
C LEU A 216 16.18 3.34 16.27
N CYS A 217 16.44 3.72 17.53
CA CYS A 217 16.93 5.06 17.88
C CYS A 217 18.26 5.38 17.19
N SER A 218 19.15 4.39 17.03
CA SER A 218 20.40 4.59 16.29
C SER A 218 20.20 4.80 14.80
N CYS A 219 19.11 4.25 14.22
CA CYS A 219 18.79 4.37 12.81
C CYS A 219 18.00 5.64 12.46
N TYR A 220 17.04 6.00 13.31
CA TYR A 220 16.05 7.06 13.04
C TYR A 220 16.22 8.30 13.93
N GLY A 221 16.99 8.22 15.03
CA GLY A 221 16.95 9.16 16.14
C GLY A 221 15.93 8.76 17.21
N GLU A 222 15.98 9.38 18.39
CA GLU A 222 14.96 9.19 19.42
C GLU A 222 13.71 10.03 19.07
N PRO A 223 12.50 9.43 19.03
CA PRO A 223 11.28 10.20 18.75
C PRO A 223 11.02 11.28 19.78
N PRO A 224 10.60 12.49 19.37
CA PRO A 224 10.34 13.60 20.27
C PRO A 224 9.13 13.31 21.16
N ARG A 225 9.20 13.75 22.43
CA ARG A 225 8.09 13.66 23.39
C ARG A 225 7.19 14.88 23.37
N SER A 226 7.75 16.04 22.99
CA SER A 226 7.05 17.30 22.82
C SER A 226 7.81 18.20 21.85
N PHE A 227 7.11 19.14 21.24
CA PHE A 227 7.65 20.09 20.28
C PHE A 227 6.84 21.38 20.27
N ASP A 228 7.40 22.44 19.73
CA ASP A 228 6.67 23.65 19.37
C ASP A 228 6.30 23.57 17.88
N PHE A 229 5.03 23.80 17.54
CA PHE A 229 4.57 23.83 16.17
C PHE A 229 4.47 25.29 15.71
N GLU A 230 5.39 25.67 14.84
CA GLU A 230 5.50 27.01 14.28
C GLU A 230 5.13 26.98 12.78
N TYR A 231 4.33 27.95 12.32
CA TYR A 231 4.00 28.08 10.91
C TYR A 231 3.67 29.50 10.53
N VAL A 232 3.78 29.80 9.22
CA VAL A 232 3.35 31.07 8.62
C VAL A 232 2.23 30.74 7.64
N ASP A 233 1.08 31.41 7.80
CA ASP A 233 -0.06 31.25 6.89
C ASP A 233 0.16 32.00 5.56
N LYS A 234 -0.73 31.79 4.56
CA LYS A 234 -0.65 32.49 3.27
C LYS A 234 -0.77 34.00 3.33
N LYS A 235 -1.23 34.55 4.45
CA LYS A 235 -1.28 35.98 4.69
C LYS A 235 0.00 36.53 5.28
N GLY A 236 1.01 35.66 5.53
CA GLY A 236 2.26 36.02 6.15
C GLY A 236 2.22 36.19 7.66
N LEU A 237 1.17 35.72 8.32
CA LEU A 237 1.05 35.77 9.79
C LEU A 237 1.74 34.56 10.42
N TYR A 238 2.57 34.85 11.42
CA TYR A 238 3.25 33.83 12.22
C TYR A 238 2.34 33.29 13.32
N HIS A 239 2.34 31.97 13.46
CA HIS A 239 1.58 31.23 14.46
C HIS A 239 2.50 30.29 15.21
N VAL A 240 2.22 30.03 16.48
CA VAL A 240 2.95 29.06 17.31
C VAL A 240 2.03 28.37 18.31
N GLU A 241 2.10 27.05 18.35
CA GLU A 241 1.52 26.23 19.40
C GLU A 241 2.66 25.54 20.17
N ARG A 242 2.78 25.89 21.48
CA ARG A 242 3.96 25.47 22.26
C ARG A 242 3.71 24.20 23.03
N LYS A 243 4.81 23.41 23.20
CA LYS A 243 4.86 22.21 24.05
C LYS A 243 3.77 21.18 23.74
N LEU A 244 3.41 21.04 22.47
CA LEU A 244 2.51 19.97 22.03
C LEU A 244 3.20 18.62 22.18
N THR A 245 2.48 17.63 22.69
CA THR A 245 2.86 16.24 22.48
C THR A 245 2.45 15.79 21.07
N PRO A 246 3.09 14.75 20.51
CA PRO A 246 2.63 14.17 19.22
C PRO A 246 1.14 13.78 19.22
N MET A 247 0.61 13.39 20.38
CA MET A 247 -0.80 13.05 20.54
C MET A 247 -1.71 14.29 20.54
N ASP A 248 -1.33 15.39 21.21
CA ASP A 248 -2.08 16.65 21.19
C ASP A 248 -2.22 17.16 19.75
N PHE A 249 -1.14 17.09 18.98
CA PHE A 249 -1.15 17.46 17.57
C PHE A 249 -2.06 16.52 16.75
N ALA A 250 -1.98 15.21 16.98
CA ALA A 250 -2.82 14.24 16.29
C ALA A 250 -4.30 14.41 16.61
N GLU A 251 -4.69 14.59 17.87
CA GLU A 251 -6.08 14.82 18.28
C GLU A 251 -6.67 16.04 17.59
N LYS A 252 -5.88 17.10 17.44
CA LYS A 252 -6.34 18.35 16.82
C LYS A 252 -6.46 18.23 15.30
N TYR A 253 -5.50 17.60 14.63
CA TYR A 253 -5.32 17.74 13.19
C TYR A 253 -5.50 16.45 12.38
N ALA A 254 -5.16 15.28 12.92
CA ALA A 254 -5.13 14.02 12.16
C ALA A 254 -6.26 13.06 12.52
N LEU A 255 -6.49 12.81 13.81
CA LEU A 255 -7.46 11.82 14.29
C LEU A 255 -8.90 12.09 13.89
N PRO A 256 -9.39 13.35 13.76
CA PRO A 256 -10.73 13.60 13.23
C PRO A 256 -10.92 13.03 11.81
N VAL A 257 -9.89 13.10 10.95
CA VAL A 257 -9.93 12.53 9.60
C VAL A 257 -9.90 11.00 9.67
N ILE A 258 -8.95 10.43 10.42
CA ILE A 258 -8.79 8.98 10.58
C ILE A 258 -10.08 8.33 11.11
N ARG A 259 -10.69 8.89 12.14
CA ARG A 259 -11.92 8.35 12.76
C ARG A 259 -13.14 8.44 11.85
N SER A 260 -13.14 9.34 10.87
CA SER A 260 -14.22 9.48 9.91
C SER A 260 -14.12 8.52 8.72
N THR A 261 -12.95 7.96 8.45
CA THR A 261 -12.66 7.17 7.25
C THR A 261 -12.86 5.67 7.46
N VAL A 262 -12.95 4.95 6.35
CA VAL A 262 -13.00 3.48 6.28
C VAL A 262 -12.33 3.00 5.00
N SER A 263 -11.74 1.80 5.08
CA SER A 263 -11.25 1.09 3.93
C SER A 263 -12.39 0.36 3.22
N ILE A 264 -12.50 0.58 1.92
CA ILE A 264 -13.36 -0.16 0.99
C ILE A 264 -12.48 -0.92 0.01
N ILE A 265 -12.92 -2.11 -0.39
CA ILE A 265 -12.20 -2.95 -1.37
C ILE A 265 -13.14 -3.37 -2.50
N HIS A 266 -12.52 -3.78 -3.61
CA HIS A 266 -13.22 -4.50 -4.67
C HIS A 266 -12.56 -5.87 -4.86
N ALA A 267 -13.18 -6.88 -4.25
CA ALA A 267 -12.81 -8.29 -4.32
C ALA A 267 -13.94 -9.09 -4.98
N PRO A 268 -13.91 -9.28 -6.30
CA PRO A 268 -15.00 -9.99 -7.02
C PRO A 268 -14.85 -11.52 -6.96
N THR A 269 -14.34 -12.05 -5.88
CA THR A 269 -14.11 -13.50 -5.67
C THR A 269 -15.29 -14.14 -4.97
N ASN A 270 -15.61 -15.41 -5.31
CA ASN A 270 -16.78 -16.12 -4.80
C ASN A 270 -16.77 -16.31 -3.28
N ASP A 271 -15.59 -16.38 -2.67
CA ASP A 271 -15.40 -16.51 -1.22
C ASP A 271 -15.58 -15.18 -0.46
N LYS A 272 -15.69 -14.06 -1.17
CA LYS A 272 -15.84 -12.72 -0.61
C LYS A 272 -17.08 -11.98 -1.11
N PRO A 273 -18.30 -12.39 -0.71
CA PRO A 273 -19.53 -11.68 -1.06
C PRO A 273 -19.46 -10.17 -0.84
N PHE A 274 -20.05 -9.39 -1.76
CA PHE A 274 -20.17 -7.94 -1.59
C PHE A 274 -21.07 -7.56 -0.40
N HIS A 275 -20.88 -6.35 0.14
CA HIS A 275 -21.58 -5.82 1.32
C HIS A 275 -21.34 -6.64 2.59
N GLN A 276 -20.15 -7.18 2.71
CA GLN A 276 -19.60 -7.85 3.87
C GLN A 276 -18.26 -7.23 4.24
N THR A 277 -17.91 -7.21 5.53
CA THR A 277 -16.58 -6.79 6.00
C THR A 277 -15.67 -7.99 6.21
N TYR A 278 -14.39 -7.78 5.93
CA TYR A 278 -13.33 -8.78 6.02
C TYR A 278 -12.17 -8.25 6.86
N THR A 279 -11.54 -9.15 7.59
CA THR A 279 -10.25 -8.91 8.25
C THR A 279 -9.35 -10.12 8.01
N ILE A 280 -8.06 -9.95 8.08
CA ILE A 280 -7.09 -11.00 7.80
C ILE A 280 -6.33 -11.35 9.09
N ARG A 281 -6.25 -12.62 9.41
CA ARG A 281 -5.55 -13.11 10.59
C ARG A 281 -4.06 -12.80 10.49
N PHE A 282 -3.47 -12.31 11.57
CA PHE A 282 -2.07 -11.88 11.64
C PHE A 282 -1.70 -10.71 10.71
N LEU A 283 -2.67 -10.02 10.13
CA LEU A 283 -2.44 -8.74 9.47
C LEU A 283 -2.63 -7.60 10.48
N GLY A 284 -1.55 -6.89 10.77
CA GLY A 284 -1.55 -5.77 11.71
C GLY A 284 -0.12 -5.39 12.11
N ASN A 285 -0.02 -4.35 12.90
CA ASN A 285 1.26 -3.84 13.41
C ASN A 285 1.25 -3.59 14.92
N VAL A 286 0.12 -3.18 15.51
CA VAL A 286 0.01 -2.83 16.93
C VAL A 286 -0.72 -3.94 17.69
N VAL A 287 -0.08 -4.51 18.70
CA VAL A 287 -0.72 -5.47 19.60
C VAL A 287 -1.84 -4.77 20.39
N GLY A 288 -3.06 -5.31 20.30
CA GLY A 288 -4.26 -4.69 20.87
C GLY A 288 -4.83 -3.52 20.06
N GLY A 289 -4.25 -3.18 18.93
CA GLY A 289 -4.79 -2.21 17.97
C GLY A 289 -6.06 -2.72 17.27
N LYS A 290 -6.73 -1.85 16.53
CA LYS A 290 -7.88 -2.23 15.71
C LYS A 290 -7.43 -3.17 14.59
N PRO A 291 -8.18 -4.25 14.31
CA PRO A 291 -7.89 -5.11 13.16
C PRO A 291 -8.06 -4.33 11.85
N VAL A 292 -7.20 -4.60 10.89
CA VAL A 292 -7.40 -4.11 9.52
C VAL A 292 -8.72 -4.66 9.00
N THR A 293 -9.61 -3.77 8.56
CA THR A 293 -10.98 -4.15 8.20
C THR A 293 -11.41 -3.50 6.89
N HIS A 294 -11.84 -4.31 5.94
CA HIS A 294 -12.26 -3.88 4.62
C HIS A 294 -13.74 -4.14 4.37
N LEU A 295 -14.45 -3.17 3.81
CA LEU A 295 -15.81 -3.35 3.30
C LEU A 295 -15.75 -3.68 1.79
N ASN A 296 -16.20 -4.87 1.39
CA ASN A 296 -16.21 -5.26 -0.03
C ASN A 296 -17.44 -4.68 -0.77
N LEU A 297 -17.18 -3.99 -1.86
CA LEU A 297 -18.18 -3.32 -2.70
C LEU A 297 -18.06 -3.75 -4.17
N THR A 298 -19.17 -3.62 -4.92
CA THR A 298 -19.08 -3.70 -6.38
C THR A 298 -18.22 -2.58 -6.94
N MET A 299 -17.66 -2.73 -8.15
CA MET A 299 -16.80 -1.69 -8.75
C MET A 299 -17.54 -0.36 -8.92
N ASP A 300 -18.81 -0.39 -9.30
CA ASP A 300 -19.64 0.81 -9.44
C ASP A 300 -19.83 1.54 -8.10
N GLU A 301 -20.11 0.81 -7.04
CA GLU A 301 -20.26 1.37 -5.69
C GLU A 301 -18.92 1.91 -5.15
N PHE A 302 -17.82 1.20 -5.41
CA PHE A 302 -16.46 1.57 -5.06
C PHE A 302 -16.08 2.90 -5.73
N LYS A 303 -16.22 3.00 -7.06
CA LYS A 303 -15.98 4.24 -7.82
C LYS A 303 -16.92 5.35 -7.40
N ALA A 304 -18.19 5.07 -7.16
CA ALA A 304 -19.16 6.08 -6.74
C ALA A 304 -18.82 6.72 -5.38
N ALA A 305 -18.28 5.94 -4.43
CA ALA A 305 -17.81 6.50 -3.15
C ALA A 305 -16.60 7.42 -3.34
N ILE A 306 -15.62 7.00 -4.15
CA ILE A 306 -14.45 7.79 -4.50
C ILE A 306 -14.84 9.10 -5.19
N LEU A 307 -15.73 9.02 -6.20
CA LEU A 307 -16.19 10.20 -6.94
C LEU A 307 -16.91 11.22 -6.05
N ARG A 308 -17.71 10.74 -5.08
CA ARG A 308 -18.34 11.65 -4.10
C ARG A 308 -17.31 12.39 -3.26
N GLN A 309 -16.26 11.68 -2.80
CA GLN A 309 -15.18 12.30 -2.02
C GLN A 309 -14.37 13.32 -2.85
N LEU A 310 -14.00 12.98 -4.08
CA LEU A 310 -13.29 13.89 -4.97
C LEU A 310 -14.12 15.13 -5.31
N ARG A 311 -15.44 15.00 -5.53
CA ARG A 311 -16.35 16.13 -5.77
C ARG A 311 -16.45 17.08 -4.59
N ASP A 312 -16.29 16.58 -3.36
CA ASP A 312 -16.20 17.40 -2.14
C ASP A 312 -14.79 18.02 -1.93
N GLY A 313 -13.91 17.92 -2.93
CA GLY A 313 -12.56 18.47 -2.86
C GLY A 313 -11.64 17.76 -1.89
N LYS A 314 -11.87 16.46 -1.62
CA LYS A 314 -11.06 15.63 -0.75
C LYS A 314 -10.35 14.55 -1.56
N VAL A 315 -9.05 14.46 -1.42
CA VAL A 315 -8.21 13.42 -2.03
C VAL A 315 -8.48 12.05 -1.41
N VAL A 316 -8.11 10.97 -2.11
CA VAL A 316 -8.41 9.58 -1.70
C VAL A 316 -7.15 8.75 -1.68
N TRP A 317 -6.80 8.19 -0.52
CA TRP A 317 -5.79 7.12 -0.43
C TRP A 317 -6.31 5.88 -1.14
N PHE A 318 -5.47 5.22 -1.96
CA PHE A 318 -5.84 3.98 -2.61
C PHE A 318 -4.66 3.05 -2.79
N GLY A 319 -4.94 1.75 -2.85
CA GLY A 319 -3.98 0.68 -3.06
C GLY A 319 -4.22 -0.03 -4.38
N SER A 320 -3.15 -0.29 -5.12
CA SER A 320 -3.19 -0.89 -6.45
C SER A 320 -2.00 -1.80 -6.71
N ASP A 321 -2.08 -2.57 -7.80
CA ASP A 321 -0.94 -3.26 -8.38
C ASP A 321 -0.36 -2.42 -9.52
N VAL A 322 0.78 -1.79 -9.28
CA VAL A 322 1.48 -0.95 -10.26
C VAL A 322 2.42 -1.73 -11.17
N GLY A 323 2.53 -3.05 -10.98
CA GLY A 323 3.40 -3.92 -11.76
C GLY A 323 2.92 -4.20 -13.19
N HIS A 324 1.68 -3.79 -13.53
CA HIS A 324 1.04 -4.09 -14.80
C HIS A 324 0.80 -2.83 -15.65
N TYR A 325 1.19 -2.88 -16.92
CA TYR A 325 0.90 -1.86 -17.95
C TYR A 325 1.27 -0.44 -17.54
N GLY A 326 2.42 -0.30 -16.85
CA GLY A 326 2.92 0.97 -16.33
C GLY A 326 4.15 1.48 -17.09
N ASN A 327 4.16 2.78 -17.40
CA ASN A 327 5.36 3.51 -17.82
C ASN A 327 5.69 4.54 -16.74
N ARG A 328 6.70 4.23 -15.92
CA ARG A 328 7.11 5.06 -14.79
C ARG A 328 7.59 6.44 -15.22
N ASP A 329 8.36 6.52 -16.28
CA ASP A 329 8.99 7.75 -16.73
C ASP A 329 7.96 8.71 -17.34
N LYS A 330 7.00 8.17 -18.10
CA LYS A 330 5.88 8.95 -18.66
C LYS A 330 4.74 9.18 -17.68
N GLY A 331 4.69 8.45 -16.58
CA GLY A 331 3.63 8.57 -15.58
C GLY A 331 2.28 8.05 -16.07
N ILE A 332 2.27 6.91 -16.74
CA ILE A 332 1.07 6.32 -17.35
C ILE A 332 0.87 4.90 -16.84
N TRP A 333 -0.36 4.58 -16.42
CA TRP A 333 -0.88 3.23 -16.26
C TRP A 333 -2.09 3.04 -17.17
N ASP A 334 -1.92 2.21 -18.21
CA ASP A 334 -2.96 2.00 -19.21
C ASP A 334 -2.76 0.68 -19.96
N ASP A 335 -3.71 -0.22 -19.83
CA ASP A 335 -3.69 -1.52 -20.48
C ASP A 335 -3.86 -1.46 -22.02
N GLN A 336 -4.32 -0.32 -22.57
CA GLN A 336 -4.43 -0.09 -24.00
C GLN A 336 -3.13 0.46 -24.63
N SER A 337 -2.23 0.95 -23.82
CA SER A 337 -0.92 1.48 -24.26
C SER A 337 0.11 0.39 -24.47
N TYR A 338 -0.24 -0.88 -24.31
CA TYR A 338 0.65 -2.03 -24.49
C TYR A 338 0.07 -3.06 -25.42
N GLY A 339 0.90 -3.67 -26.24
CA GLY A 339 0.54 -4.72 -27.20
C GLY A 339 1.22 -6.05 -26.90
N ASP A 340 1.35 -6.40 -25.61
CA ASP A 340 2.07 -7.60 -25.17
C ASP A 340 1.52 -8.88 -25.80
N GLU A 341 0.19 -9.04 -25.91
CA GLU A 341 -0.44 -10.18 -26.56
C GLU A 341 -0.14 -10.23 -28.06
N LEU A 342 -0.25 -9.08 -28.75
CA LEU A 342 0.06 -8.99 -30.17
C LEU A 342 1.54 -9.33 -30.44
N LEU A 343 2.43 -8.80 -29.60
CA LEU A 343 3.88 -9.01 -29.74
C LEU A 343 4.27 -10.46 -29.38
N SER A 344 3.76 -10.99 -28.29
CA SER A 344 4.13 -12.32 -27.78
C SER A 344 3.33 -13.45 -28.42
N GLY A 345 2.07 -13.21 -28.84
CA GLY A 345 1.11 -14.21 -29.25
C GLY A 345 0.65 -15.14 -28.12
N LEU A 346 0.92 -14.72 -26.87
CA LEU A 346 0.44 -15.40 -25.68
C LEU A 346 -0.93 -14.84 -25.29
N ASP A 347 -1.77 -15.65 -24.70
CA ASP A 347 -2.99 -15.20 -24.05
C ASP A 347 -2.64 -14.65 -22.67
N LEU A 348 -2.87 -13.35 -22.45
CA LEU A 348 -2.49 -12.65 -21.22
C LEU A 348 -3.71 -12.04 -20.50
N GLN A 349 -4.92 -12.23 -21.03
CA GLN A 349 -6.12 -11.71 -20.39
C GLN A 349 -6.60 -12.65 -19.29
N MET A 350 -6.86 -12.07 -18.12
CA MET A 350 -7.42 -12.78 -16.98
C MET A 350 -8.42 -11.88 -16.28
N ALA A 351 -9.54 -12.43 -15.83
CA ALA A 351 -10.50 -11.72 -15.00
C ALA A 351 -9.88 -11.38 -13.63
N LYS A 352 -10.28 -10.26 -13.02
CA LYS A 352 -9.74 -9.83 -11.71
C LYS A 352 -9.95 -10.89 -10.63
N GLU A 353 -11.06 -11.61 -10.64
CA GLU A 353 -11.32 -12.74 -9.74
C GLU A 353 -10.22 -13.80 -9.86
N ASP A 354 -9.95 -14.25 -11.08
CA ASP A 354 -8.94 -15.28 -11.34
C ASP A 354 -7.54 -14.77 -11.06
N ALA A 355 -7.24 -13.51 -11.39
CA ALA A 355 -5.94 -12.89 -11.10
C ALA A 355 -5.64 -12.89 -9.61
N LEU A 356 -6.63 -12.62 -8.75
CA LEU A 356 -6.51 -12.73 -7.30
C LEU A 356 -6.34 -14.19 -6.85
N ASN A 357 -7.18 -15.10 -7.36
CA ASN A 357 -7.18 -16.51 -6.97
C ASN A 357 -5.90 -17.25 -7.36
N TYR A 358 -5.31 -16.90 -8.51
CA TYR A 358 -4.08 -17.51 -9.02
C TYR A 358 -2.80 -16.74 -8.65
N GLY A 359 -2.92 -15.67 -7.84
CA GLY A 359 -1.79 -14.87 -7.37
C GLY A 359 -1.06 -14.09 -8.47
N LEU A 360 -1.77 -13.76 -9.57
CA LEU A 360 -1.22 -12.94 -10.65
C LEU A 360 -1.15 -11.46 -10.26
N SER A 361 -2.10 -10.99 -9.46
CA SER A 361 -2.18 -9.59 -9.06
C SER A 361 -2.71 -9.46 -7.62
N ALA A 362 -2.09 -8.57 -6.87
CA ALA A 362 -2.52 -8.14 -5.55
C ALA A 362 -1.98 -6.71 -5.31
N MET A 363 -2.51 -6.01 -4.31
CA MET A 363 -2.01 -4.68 -3.95
C MET A 363 -0.52 -4.73 -3.61
N ASN A 364 0.27 -3.86 -4.25
CA ASN A 364 1.70 -3.73 -3.99
C ASN A 364 2.16 -2.27 -3.83
N HIS A 365 1.29 -1.28 -4.07
CA HIS A 365 1.64 0.14 -3.94
C HIS A 365 0.44 0.98 -3.54
N ALA A 366 0.67 1.98 -2.68
CA ALA A 366 -0.34 2.93 -2.24
C ALA A 366 -0.01 4.35 -2.73
N MET A 367 -1.03 5.06 -3.19
CA MET A 367 -0.95 6.40 -3.77
C MET A 367 -2.20 7.22 -3.40
N VAL A 368 -2.31 8.43 -3.97
CA VAL A 368 -3.43 9.34 -3.71
C VAL A 368 -4.14 9.72 -5.02
N LEU A 369 -5.46 9.50 -5.09
CA LEU A 369 -6.29 10.03 -6.17
C LEU A 369 -6.56 11.51 -5.91
N THR A 370 -6.23 12.35 -6.89
CA THR A 370 -6.35 13.81 -6.80
C THR A 370 -7.21 14.41 -7.90
N GLY A 371 -7.75 13.59 -8.80
CA GLY A 371 -8.64 14.04 -9.85
C GLY A 371 -9.14 12.92 -10.75
N VAL A 372 -10.07 13.26 -11.62
CA VAL A 372 -10.69 12.35 -12.57
C VAL A 372 -11.15 13.11 -13.82
N SER A 373 -11.06 12.47 -14.97
CA SER A 373 -11.73 12.91 -16.19
C SER A 373 -12.99 12.09 -16.39
N LEU A 374 -14.11 12.75 -16.54
CA LEU A 374 -15.42 12.15 -16.78
C LEU A 374 -15.84 12.31 -18.25
N ASP A 375 -16.58 11.35 -18.77
CA ASP A 375 -17.23 11.46 -20.08
C ASP A 375 -18.53 12.29 -20.02
N GLY A 376 -19.28 12.35 -21.16
CA GLY A 376 -20.54 13.06 -21.26
C GLY A 376 -21.68 12.50 -20.41
N GLU A 377 -21.54 11.24 -19.93
CA GLU A 377 -22.49 10.57 -19.04
C GLU A 377 -22.06 10.65 -17.56
N GLY A 378 -20.90 11.27 -17.28
CA GLY A 378 -20.34 11.40 -15.94
C GLY A 378 -19.62 10.18 -15.42
N LYS A 379 -19.24 9.23 -16.32
CA LYS A 379 -18.45 8.04 -16.01
C LYS A 379 -16.96 8.36 -16.07
N PRO A 380 -16.12 7.75 -15.19
CA PRO A 380 -14.67 7.92 -15.23
C PRO A 380 -14.08 7.43 -16.56
N VAL A 381 -13.09 8.15 -17.06
CA VAL A 381 -12.27 7.78 -18.23
C VAL A 381 -10.80 7.68 -17.86
N ARG A 382 -10.33 8.61 -17.04
CA ARG A 382 -8.94 8.67 -16.55
C ARG A 382 -8.90 9.23 -15.13
N TRP A 383 -7.95 8.72 -14.35
CA TRP A 383 -7.71 9.12 -12.96
C TRP A 383 -6.39 9.87 -12.84
N LYS A 384 -6.38 10.97 -12.08
CA LYS A 384 -5.17 11.67 -11.68
C LYS A 384 -4.66 11.13 -10.38
N ILE A 385 -3.37 10.76 -10.35
CA ILE A 385 -2.73 10.10 -9.22
C ILE A 385 -1.53 10.93 -8.78
N GLU A 386 -1.43 11.25 -7.50
CA GLU A 386 -0.22 11.74 -6.85
C GLU A 386 0.55 10.55 -6.30
N ASN A 387 1.81 10.41 -6.71
CA ASN A 387 2.70 9.34 -6.28
C ASN A 387 3.79 9.88 -5.35
N SER A 388 4.47 9.00 -4.63
CA SER A 388 5.54 9.32 -3.69
C SER A 388 6.95 9.02 -4.22
N TRP A 389 7.19 9.25 -5.52
CA TRP A 389 8.49 9.02 -6.16
C TRP A 389 9.22 10.32 -6.54
N GLY A 390 8.78 11.45 -5.97
CA GLY A 390 9.34 12.78 -6.22
C GLY A 390 8.86 13.42 -7.51
N ASP A 391 9.24 14.67 -7.72
CA ASP A 391 8.77 15.55 -8.80
C ASP A 391 9.60 15.44 -10.10
N LYS A 392 10.70 14.69 -10.08
CA LYS A 392 11.61 14.55 -11.23
C LYS A 392 11.16 13.50 -12.25
N VAL A 393 10.13 12.73 -11.94
CA VAL A 393 9.58 11.66 -12.77
C VAL A 393 8.16 11.98 -13.20
N ALA A 394 7.68 11.38 -14.29
CA ALA A 394 6.33 11.57 -14.80
C ALA A 394 5.98 13.05 -15.04
N ASN A 395 4.74 13.46 -14.82
CA ASN A 395 4.34 14.87 -14.88
C ASN A 395 4.50 15.52 -13.50
N LYS A 396 5.73 15.86 -13.10
CA LYS A 396 6.06 16.43 -11.79
C LYS A 396 5.56 15.57 -10.62
N GLY A 397 5.74 14.23 -10.74
CA GLY A 397 5.30 13.26 -9.74
C GLY A 397 3.83 12.85 -9.83
N TYR A 398 3.06 13.43 -10.76
CA TYR A 398 1.68 13.02 -11.02
C TYR A 398 1.61 12.03 -12.17
N TYR A 399 0.73 11.07 -12.02
CA TYR A 399 0.47 9.99 -12.96
C TYR A 399 -0.96 10.03 -13.47
N VAL A 400 -1.20 9.38 -14.59
CA VAL A 400 -2.54 9.18 -15.15
C VAL A 400 -2.80 7.70 -15.35
N ALA A 401 -3.95 7.22 -14.87
CA ALA A 401 -4.40 5.86 -15.11
C ALA A 401 -5.69 5.85 -15.94
N SER A 402 -5.82 4.92 -16.91
CA SER A 402 -7.09 4.67 -17.59
C SER A 402 -8.10 4.04 -16.62
N ASP A 403 -9.39 4.20 -16.91
CA ASP A 403 -10.45 3.60 -16.11
C ASP A 403 -10.47 2.08 -16.26
N THR A 404 -10.06 1.54 -17.41
CA THR A 404 -9.91 0.11 -17.64
C THR A 404 -8.79 -0.51 -16.82
N TRP A 405 -7.66 0.19 -16.69
CA TRP A 405 -6.59 -0.20 -15.77
C TRP A 405 -7.06 -0.13 -14.30
N PHE A 406 -7.79 0.91 -13.95
CA PHE A 406 -8.34 1.10 -12.61
C PHE A 406 -9.23 -0.10 -12.21
N ASP A 407 -10.12 -0.54 -13.08
CA ASP A 407 -11.00 -1.69 -12.84
C ASP A 407 -10.23 -2.98 -12.54
N LYS A 408 -9.13 -3.20 -13.25
CA LYS A 408 -8.32 -4.41 -13.12
C LYS A 408 -7.40 -4.40 -11.91
N TYR A 409 -6.73 -3.27 -11.62
CA TYR A 409 -5.57 -3.22 -10.74
C TYR A 409 -5.72 -2.35 -9.48
N VAL A 410 -6.84 -1.67 -9.29
CA VAL A 410 -7.13 -0.98 -8.02
C VAL A 410 -7.97 -1.89 -7.12
N PHE A 411 -7.47 -2.14 -5.92
CA PHE A 411 -8.05 -3.11 -4.98
C PHE A 411 -8.66 -2.46 -3.75
N GLU A 412 -8.09 -1.37 -3.24
CA GLU A 412 -8.48 -0.72 -2.01
C GLU A 412 -8.56 0.80 -2.19
N ALA A 413 -9.49 1.43 -1.48
CA ALA A 413 -9.55 2.89 -1.32
C ALA A 413 -10.05 3.26 0.08
N VAL A 414 -9.67 4.45 0.54
CA VAL A 414 -10.10 4.97 1.83
C VAL A 414 -10.99 6.17 1.65
N VAL A 415 -12.21 6.06 2.13
CA VAL A 415 -13.23 7.09 1.99
C VAL A 415 -13.84 7.47 3.33
N ASP A 416 -14.34 8.71 3.43
CA ASP A 416 -15.12 9.14 4.59
C ASP A 416 -16.47 8.39 4.62
N LYS A 417 -16.86 7.91 5.78
CA LYS A 417 -18.12 7.16 6.04
C LYS A 417 -19.35 7.89 5.50
N LYS A 418 -19.35 9.22 5.45
CA LYS A 418 -20.47 10.02 4.92
C LYS A 418 -20.77 9.77 3.45
N TYR A 419 -19.81 9.23 2.68
CA TYR A 419 -19.99 8.87 1.26
C TYR A 419 -20.56 7.47 1.04
N LEU A 420 -20.73 6.71 2.12
CA LEU A 420 -21.36 5.39 2.07
C LEU A 420 -22.88 5.51 2.30
N ASN A 421 -23.64 4.66 1.65
CA ASN A 421 -25.09 4.58 1.86
C ASN A 421 -25.45 3.80 3.13
N LYS A 422 -26.73 3.83 3.53
CA LYS A 422 -27.23 3.17 4.74
C LYS A 422 -26.98 1.65 4.76
N LYS A 423 -27.06 0.97 3.59
CA LYS A 423 -26.83 -0.48 3.48
C LYS A 423 -25.34 -0.81 3.72
N GLN A 424 -24.44 -0.01 3.13
CA GLN A 424 -23.00 -0.13 3.28
C GLN A 424 -22.56 0.14 4.74
N LEU A 425 -23.09 1.19 5.36
CA LEU A 425 -22.84 1.47 6.79
C LEU A 425 -23.39 0.40 7.73
N ALA A 426 -24.53 -0.23 7.39
CA ALA A 426 -25.07 -1.34 8.15
C ALA A 426 -24.20 -2.60 8.04
N ALA A 427 -23.60 -2.86 6.87
CA ALA A 427 -22.67 -3.96 6.66
C ALA A 427 -21.42 -3.83 7.57
N MET A 428 -20.90 -2.60 7.74
CA MET A 428 -19.74 -2.33 8.60
C MET A 428 -19.97 -2.59 10.09
N LYS A 429 -21.23 -2.66 10.56
CA LYS A 429 -21.56 -2.96 11.95
C LYS A 429 -21.56 -4.47 12.25
N LYS A 430 -21.50 -5.29 11.21
CA LYS A 430 -21.44 -6.75 11.38
C LYS A 430 -20.02 -7.18 11.74
N LYS A 431 -19.90 -8.32 12.43
CA LYS A 431 -18.59 -8.92 12.71
C LYS A 431 -17.88 -9.24 11.38
N PRO A 432 -16.63 -8.81 11.18
CA PRO A 432 -15.89 -9.14 9.98
C PRO A 432 -15.69 -10.66 9.82
N VAL A 433 -15.70 -11.13 8.59
CA VAL A 433 -15.23 -12.48 8.25
C VAL A 433 -13.70 -12.46 8.35
N VAL A 434 -13.16 -13.45 9.06
CA VAL A 434 -11.70 -13.58 9.25
C VAL A 434 -11.15 -14.46 8.14
N LEU A 435 -10.28 -13.88 7.33
CA LEU A 435 -9.57 -14.57 6.25
C LEU A 435 -8.23 -15.12 6.74
N ASP A 436 -7.67 -16.05 6.00
CA ASP A 436 -6.37 -16.62 6.29
C ASP A 436 -5.23 -15.61 6.04
N PRO A 437 -4.06 -15.77 6.70
CA PRO A 437 -2.94 -14.83 6.58
C PRO A 437 -2.40 -14.64 5.15
N TRP A 438 -2.58 -15.63 4.29
CA TRP A 438 -2.15 -15.64 2.88
C TRP A 438 -3.23 -15.20 1.89
N ASP A 439 -4.35 -14.66 2.38
CA ASP A 439 -5.35 -14.08 1.48
C ASP A 439 -4.74 -12.89 0.69
N PRO A 440 -5.05 -12.72 -0.61
CA PRO A 440 -4.52 -11.63 -1.41
C PRO A 440 -4.77 -10.22 -0.83
N PHE A 441 -5.84 -10.03 -0.07
CA PHE A 441 -6.12 -8.77 0.62
C PHE A 441 -5.30 -8.55 1.89
N GLY A 442 -4.50 -9.55 2.30
CA GLY A 442 -3.43 -9.40 3.29
C GLY A 442 -2.12 -8.87 2.71
N SER A 443 -2.04 -8.65 1.40
CA SER A 443 -0.88 -8.03 0.78
C SER A 443 -0.68 -6.60 1.29
N LEU A 444 0.57 -6.17 1.30
CA LEU A 444 0.97 -4.86 1.81
C LEU A 444 1.53 -4.01 0.68
N ALA A 445 1.16 -2.74 0.66
CA ALA A 445 1.77 -1.74 -0.22
C ALA A 445 3.21 -1.48 0.26
N ASP A 446 4.22 -1.78 -0.58
CA ASP A 446 5.65 -1.76 -0.25
C ASP A 446 6.49 -0.98 -1.29
#